data_eb06188cd6dc40325c473d91a61a660b
#
_entry.id   eb06188cd6dc40325c473d91a61a660b
#
_cell.length_a   1.000
_cell.length_b   1.000
_cell.length_c   1.000
_cell.angle_alpha   90.00
_cell.angle_beta   90.00
_cell.angle_gamma   90.00
#
_symmetry.space_group_name_H-M   'P 1'
#
loop_
_entity.id
_entity.type
_entity.pdbx_description
1 polymer ?
#
loop_
_entity_poly.entity_id
_entity_poly.type
_entity_poly.pdbx_seq_one_letter_code
_entity_poly.pdbx_strand_id
1 'polypeptide(L)'
;MSNQSYISTIIQSYHESLEDYDDTFIIGEDIQHALMGTTRDLVDEFGKERVWDAPISEQGFHGLAIGAAMDGKRPIIEYQINTMAYMAMDQLVNNAQKLRHMTYGQVSIPLTITVPQAGTPGGSAAQHSDNPYPSLLNLGIKTVVPSTPYDQLGLF
;
A
#
# COMPACT_ATOMS: atom_id res chain seq x y z
N MET A 1 -25.43 -7.42 9.01
CA MET A 1 -24.21 -6.96 8.37
C MET A 1 -24.19 -5.45 8.50
N SER A 2 -23.19 -4.87 9.16
CA SER A 2 -23.07 -3.42 9.31
C SER A 2 -22.92 -2.79 7.92
N ASN A 3 -23.59 -1.66 7.73
CA ASN A 3 -23.54 -0.91 6.45
C ASN A 3 -22.23 -0.09 6.38
N GLN A 4 -21.10 -0.81 6.42
CA GLN A 4 -19.77 -0.18 6.38
C GLN A 4 -19.47 0.33 4.98
N SER A 5 -18.88 1.52 4.90
CA SER A 5 -18.38 2.04 3.64
C SER A 5 -17.04 1.38 3.27
N TYR A 6 -16.68 1.38 2.00
CA TYR A 6 -15.41 0.83 1.55
C TYR A 6 -14.21 1.54 2.23
N ILE A 7 -14.27 2.87 2.33
CA ILE A 7 -13.23 3.67 3.00
C ILE A 7 -13.10 3.28 4.48
N SER A 8 -14.22 3.10 5.19
CA SER A 8 -14.16 2.72 6.62
C SER A 8 -13.53 1.35 6.84
N THR A 9 -13.67 0.41 5.90
CA THR A 9 -13.00 -0.89 6.01
C THR A 9 -11.51 -0.83 5.69
N ILE A 10 -11.08 0.07 4.79
CA ILE A 10 -9.64 0.31 4.57
C ILE A 10 -9.00 0.89 5.84
N ILE A 11 -9.61 1.93 6.43
CA ILE A 11 -9.13 2.52 7.69
C ILE A 11 -9.04 1.46 8.78
N GLN A 12 -10.07 0.62 8.92
CA GLN A 12 -10.08 -0.47 9.89
C GLN A 12 -8.95 -1.47 9.65
N SER A 13 -8.69 -1.87 8.40
CA SER A 13 -7.59 -2.79 8.07
C SER A 13 -6.22 -2.22 8.46
N TYR A 14 -6.00 -0.92 8.22
CA TYR A 14 -4.77 -0.26 8.63
C TYR A 14 -4.64 -0.18 10.14
N HIS A 15 -5.72 0.21 10.83
CA HIS A 15 -5.76 0.29 12.28
C HIS A 15 -5.42 -1.05 12.92
N GLU A 16 -6.12 -2.12 12.53
CA GLU A 16 -5.87 -3.48 13.02
C GLU A 16 -4.42 -3.92 12.76
N SER A 17 -3.87 -3.62 11.57
CA SER A 17 -2.48 -3.97 11.26
C SER A 17 -1.47 -3.21 12.11
N LEU A 18 -1.71 -1.95 12.43
CA LEU A 18 -0.85 -1.15 13.29
C LEU A 18 -1.00 -1.54 14.76
N GLU A 19 -2.19 -1.94 15.20
CA GLU A 19 -2.47 -2.37 16.57
C GLU A 19 -1.89 -3.76 16.86
N ASP A 20 -2.10 -4.71 15.94
CA ASP A 20 -1.71 -6.10 16.15
C ASP A 20 -0.20 -6.37 15.95
N TYR A 21 0.51 -5.50 15.20
CA TYR A 21 1.90 -5.74 14.82
C TYR A 21 2.78 -4.50 15.04
N ASP A 22 3.64 -4.55 16.04
CA ASP A 22 4.59 -3.47 16.37
C ASP A 22 5.64 -3.22 15.28
N ASP A 23 5.87 -4.18 14.40
CA ASP A 23 6.81 -4.10 13.28
C ASP A 23 6.17 -3.54 11.99
N THR A 24 4.88 -3.20 12.01
CA THR A 24 4.15 -2.59 10.89
C THR A 24 4.24 -1.07 10.94
N PHE A 25 4.42 -0.46 9.79
CA PHE A 25 4.26 0.99 9.57
C PHE A 25 3.63 1.24 8.19
N ILE A 26 3.00 2.39 8.03
CA ILE A 26 2.44 2.82 6.75
C ILE A 26 3.29 3.97 6.20
N ILE A 27 3.57 3.93 4.91
CA ILE A 27 4.33 4.96 4.21
C ILE A 27 3.65 5.30 2.88
N GLY A 28 3.56 6.57 2.57
CA GLY A 28 3.01 7.08 1.31
C GLY A 28 3.09 8.59 1.25
N GLU A 29 2.58 9.17 0.21
CA GLU A 29 2.54 10.62 0.00
C GLU A 29 1.27 11.21 0.63
N ASP A 30 1.39 12.30 1.39
CA ASP A 30 0.29 13.02 2.05
C ASP A 30 -0.63 12.14 2.93
N ILE A 31 -0.13 11.00 3.41
CA ILE A 31 -0.94 10.07 4.21
C ILE A 31 -1.22 10.57 5.62
N GLN A 32 -0.34 11.40 6.21
CA GLN A 32 -0.60 12.04 7.50
C GLN A 32 -1.76 13.03 7.44
N HIS A 33 -1.99 13.62 6.27
CA HIS A 33 -3.10 14.53 6.01
C HIS A 33 -4.36 13.81 5.51
N ALA A 34 -4.28 12.48 5.33
CA ALA A 34 -5.37 11.64 4.83
C ALA A 34 -6.04 12.21 3.57
N LEU A 35 -5.24 12.63 2.58
CA LEU A 35 -5.72 13.30 1.37
C LEU A 35 -6.87 12.54 0.69
N MET A 36 -6.80 11.23 0.64
CA MET A 36 -7.86 10.36 0.09
C MET A 36 -8.82 9.80 1.14
N GLY A 37 -8.61 10.17 2.41
CA GLY A 37 -9.47 9.79 3.53
C GLY A 37 -9.25 8.38 4.07
N THR A 38 -8.36 7.59 3.49
CA THR A 38 -8.10 6.18 3.84
C THR A 38 -7.19 6.01 5.04
N THR A 39 -6.38 7.03 5.37
CA THR A 39 -5.46 7.05 6.52
C THR A 39 -5.92 7.99 7.65
N ARG A 40 -7.21 8.36 7.63
CA ARG A 40 -7.77 9.29 8.62
C ARG A 40 -7.49 8.81 10.04
N ASP A 41 -7.10 9.74 10.89
CA ASP A 41 -6.88 9.60 12.33
C ASP A 41 -5.67 8.70 12.71
N LEU A 42 -5.06 7.98 11.76
CA LEU A 42 -3.98 7.02 12.05
C LEU A 42 -2.72 7.69 12.64
N VAL A 43 -2.34 8.86 12.14
CA VAL A 43 -1.15 9.56 12.65
C VAL A 43 -1.37 10.09 14.06
N ASP A 44 -2.59 10.50 14.41
CA ASP A 44 -2.94 10.98 15.74
C ASP A 44 -2.92 9.84 16.77
N GLU A 45 -3.25 8.64 16.35
CA GLU A 45 -3.31 7.47 17.21
C GLU A 45 -1.98 6.72 17.31
N PHE A 46 -1.30 6.47 16.20
CA PHE A 46 -0.09 5.65 16.15
C PHE A 46 1.22 6.44 16.05
N GLY A 47 1.14 7.75 15.87
CA GLY A 47 2.31 8.63 15.78
C GLY A 47 3.00 8.64 14.42
N LYS A 48 3.88 9.61 14.25
CA LYS A 48 4.63 9.82 13.00
C LYS A 48 5.68 8.76 12.73
N GLU A 49 6.08 8.02 13.75
CA GLU A 49 7.01 6.88 13.65
C GLU A 49 6.36 5.65 13.02
N ARG A 50 5.04 5.60 12.97
CA ARG A 50 4.27 4.48 12.40
C ARG A 50 3.51 4.88 11.14
N VAL A 51 3.27 6.17 10.92
CA VAL A 51 2.57 6.74 9.75
C VAL A 51 3.46 7.80 9.12
N TRP A 52 4.14 7.46 8.02
CA TRP A 52 5.22 8.26 7.44
C TRP A 52 4.80 8.95 6.15
N ASP A 53 4.81 10.28 6.13
CA ASP A 53 4.77 11.01 4.87
C ASP A 53 6.09 10.88 4.13
N ALA A 54 6.02 10.40 2.89
CA ALA A 54 7.14 10.37 1.98
C ALA A 54 7.11 11.61 1.06
N PRO A 55 8.26 12.13 0.64
CA PRO A 55 8.31 13.07 -0.47
C PRO A 55 7.87 12.36 -1.75
N ILE A 56 7.45 13.13 -2.76
CA ILE A 56 7.14 12.59 -4.10
C ILE A 56 8.40 11.92 -4.67
N SER A 57 8.49 10.63 -4.47
CA SER A 57 9.64 9.80 -4.87
C SER A 57 9.25 8.33 -4.77
N GLU A 58 8.40 7.85 -5.65
CA GLU A 58 7.81 6.51 -5.54
C GLU A 58 8.87 5.41 -5.54
N GLN A 59 9.90 5.51 -6.36
CA GLN A 59 11.02 4.57 -6.31
C GLN A 59 11.79 4.65 -4.98
N GLY A 60 11.95 5.86 -4.44
CA GLY A 60 12.71 6.09 -3.21
C GLY A 60 12.06 5.45 -1.99
N PHE A 61 10.79 5.76 -1.73
CA PHE A 61 10.11 5.19 -0.56
C PHE A 61 9.78 3.69 -0.72
N HIS A 62 9.62 3.18 -1.95
CA HIS A 62 9.54 1.73 -2.17
C HIS A 62 10.85 1.04 -1.81
N GLY A 63 11.99 1.60 -2.26
CA GLY A 63 13.31 1.06 -1.88
C GLY A 63 13.51 1.06 -0.37
N LEU A 64 13.09 2.12 0.33
CA LEU A 64 13.12 2.19 1.78
C LEU A 64 12.24 1.09 2.42
N ALA A 65 10.99 0.95 1.96
CA ALA A 65 10.08 -0.07 2.48
C ALA A 65 10.59 -1.49 2.23
N ILE A 66 11.16 -1.76 1.06
CA ILE A 66 11.79 -3.06 0.75
C ILE A 66 12.96 -3.32 1.70
N GLY A 67 13.84 -2.34 1.93
CA GLY A 67 14.94 -2.46 2.87
C GLY A 67 14.47 -2.72 4.30
N ALA A 68 13.44 -2.02 4.75
CA ALA A 68 12.80 -2.24 6.05
C ALA A 68 12.18 -3.66 6.15
N ALA A 69 11.54 -4.14 5.10
CA ALA A 69 11.00 -5.49 5.03
C ALA A 69 12.10 -6.56 5.10
N MET A 70 13.26 -6.32 4.47
CA MET A 70 14.44 -7.20 4.60
C MET A 70 14.98 -7.25 6.04
N ASP A 71 14.82 -6.16 6.79
CA ASP A 71 15.22 -6.05 8.22
C ASP A 71 14.12 -6.53 9.19
N GLY A 72 13.07 -7.17 8.67
CA GLY A 72 12.03 -7.82 9.48
C GLY A 72 10.83 -6.95 9.81
N LYS A 73 10.70 -5.77 9.21
CA LYS A 73 9.49 -4.94 9.31
C LYS A 73 8.41 -5.42 8.34
N ARG A 74 7.17 -4.96 8.56
CA ARG A 74 6.01 -5.23 7.70
C ARG A 74 5.46 -3.90 7.16
N PRO A 75 6.13 -3.27 6.19
CA PRO A 75 5.66 -2.00 5.66
C PRO A 75 4.39 -2.17 4.83
N ILE A 76 3.50 -1.20 4.97
CA ILE A 76 2.36 -0.99 4.09
C ILE A 76 2.64 0.28 3.30
N ILE A 77 2.68 0.19 1.98
CA ILE A 77 2.75 1.35 1.10
C ILE A 77 1.34 1.69 0.65
N GLU A 78 0.93 2.93 0.87
CA GLU A 78 -0.33 3.44 0.35
C GLU A 78 -0.08 4.38 -0.84
N TYR A 79 -0.74 4.09 -1.96
CA TYR A 79 -0.80 4.98 -3.09
C TYR A 79 -2.01 5.91 -2.99
N GLN A 80 -1.80 7.20 -3.24
CA GLN A 80 -2.90 8.16 -3.37
C GLN A 80 -3.68 7.93 -4.67
N ILE A 81 -2.96 7.53 -5.71
CA ILE A 81 -3.52 7.20 -7.01
C ILE A 81 -2.84 5.95 -7.57
N ASN A 82 -3.61 5.14 -8.28
CA ASN A 82 -3.19 3.85 -8.78
C ASN A 82 -2.03 3.91 -9.80
N THR A 83 -1.90 5.01 -10.55
CA THR A 83 -0.83 5.17 -11.54
C THR A 83 0.55 5.39 -10.94
N MET A 84 0.66 5.67 -9.63
CA MET A 84 1.94 5.69 -8.92
C MET A 84 2.68 4.35 -9.02
N ALA A 85 1.95 3.25 -9.20
CA ALA A 85 2.55 1.93 -9.44
C ALA A 85 3.51 1.91 -10.64
N TYR A 86 3.24 2.69 -11.67
CA TYR A 86 4.10 2.75 -12.85
C TYR A 86 5.47 3.37 -12.56
N MET A 87 5.52 4.37 -11.66
CA MET A 87 6.77 5.00 -11.25
C MET A 87 7.61 4.09 -10.37
N ALA A 88 6.97 3.20 -9.61
CA ALA A 88 7.64 2.26 -8.71
C ALA A 88 7.94 0.89 -9.35
N MET A 89 7.64 0.71 -10.63
CA MET A 89 7.64 -0.60 -11.29
C MET A 89 8.96 -1.36 -11.16
N ASP A 90 10.10 -0.68 -11.21
CA ASP A 90 11.40 -1.32 -11.01
C ASP A 90 11.53 -1.91 -9.59
N GLN A 91 11.15 -1.15 -8.58
CA GLN A 91 11.19 -1.61 -7.19
C GLN A 91 10.25 -2.80 -6.95
N LEU A 92 9.06 -2.76 -7.56
CA LEU A 92 8.09 -3.84 -7.46
C LEU A 92 8.58 -5.14 -8.10
N VAL A 93 9.10 -5.05 -9.32
CA VAL A 93 9.40 -6.23 -10.14
C VAL A 93 10.81 -6.75 -9.88
N ASN A 94 11.81 -5.89 -9.92
CA ASN A 94 13.20 -6.32 -9.83
C ASN A 94 13.66 -6.51 -8.39
N ASN A 95 13.09 -5.76 -7.45
CA ASN A 95 13.46 -5.88 -6.05
C ASN A 95 12.42 -6.70 -5.26
N ALA A 96 11.21 -6.19 -5.00
CA ALA A 96 10.27 -6.87 -4.12
C ALA A 96 9.91 -8.28 -4.59
N GLN A 97 9.56 -8.44 -5.87
CA GLN A 97 9.10 -9.73 -6.40
C GLN A 97 10.24 -10.74 -6.59
N LYS A 98 11.40 -10.32 -7.10
CA LYS A 98 12.47 -11.25 -7.51
C LYS A 98 13.51 -11.54 -6.42
N LEU A 99 13.68 -10.66 -5.44
CA LEU A 99 14.77 -10.74 -4.48
C LEU A 99 14.77 -12.06 -3.71
N ARG A 100 13.60 -12.57 -3.31
CA ARG A 100 13.47 -13.87 -2.66
C ARG A 100 14.03 -15.01 -3.53
N HIS A 101 13.74 -14.99 -4.83
CA HIS A 101 14.26 -15.98 -5.76
C HIS A 101 15.78 -15.83 -5.95
N MET A 102 16.26 -14.62 -6.13
CA MET A 102 17.69 -14.31 -6.34
C MET A 102 18.57 -14.69 -5.14
N THR A 103 18.00 -14.70 -3.95
CA THR A 103 18.68 -15.04 -2.71
C THR A 103 18.42 -16.49 -2.25
N TYR A 104 17.88 -17.33 -3.12
CA TYR A 104 17.52 -18.72 -2.78
C TYR A 104 16.61 -18.84 -1.55
N GLY A 105 15.69 -17.86 -1.37
CA GLY A 105 14.76 -17.85 -0.24
C GLY A 105 15.33 -17.32 1.08
N GLN A 106 16.58 -16.87 1.11
CA GLN A 106 17.21 -16.35 2.33
C GLN A 106 16.61 -15.01 2.77
N VAL A 107 16.10 -14.22 1.81
CA VAL A 107 15.46 -12.92 2.07
C VAL A 107 13.96 -13.04 1.83
N SER A 108 13.18 -12.48 2.73
CA SER A 108 11.72 -12.32 2.60
C SER A 108 11.39 -10.83 2.54
N ILE A 109 10.38 -10.49 1.75
CA ILE A 109 9.88 -9.12 1.61
C ILE A 109 8.39 -9.11 1.96
N PRO A 110 8.04 -9.07 3.25
CA PRO A 110 6.64 -8.97 3.68
C PRO A 110 6.13 -7.53 3.49
N LEU A 111 5.95 -7.14 2.24
CA LEU A 111 5.49 -5.82 1.83
C LEU A 111 4.05 -5.90 1.35
N THR A 112 3.20 -5.05 1.88
CA THR A 112 1.83 -4.83 1.39
C THR A 112 1.77 -3.51 0.65
N ILE A 113 1.10 -3.48 -0.50
CA ILE A 113 0.86 -2.24 -1.26
C ILE A 113 -0.63 -2.11 -1.45
N THR A 114 -1.16 -0.99 -1.04
CA THR A 114 -2.58 -0.67 -1.16
C THR A 114 -2.78 0.43 -2.19
N VAL A 115 -3.80 0.24 -3.00
CA VAL A 115 -4.16 1.16 -4.07
C VAL A 115 -5.65 1.47 -3.89
N PRO A 116 -5.99 2.38 -2.95
CA PRO A 116 -7.38 2.57 -2.55
C PRO A 116 -8.25 3.21 -3.62
N GLN A 117 -7.69 3.61 -4.75
CA GLN A 117 -8.41 4.31 -5.79
C GLN A 117 -8.17 3.72 -7.18
N ALA A 118 -9.26 3.36 -7.84
CA ALA A 118 -9.28 2.86 -9.21
C ALA A 118 -10.00 3.83 -10.19
N GLY A 119 -10.01 5.09 -9.90
CA GLY A 119 -10.66 6.13 -10.68
C GLY A 119 -11.07 7.28 -9.78
N THR A 120 -10.87 8.51 -10.23
CA THR A 120 -11.13 9.67 -9.39
C THR A 120 -12.51 10.22 -9.64
N PRO A 121 -13.42 10.20 -8.66
CA PRO A 121 -14.65 10.99 -8.72
C PRO A 121 -14.27 12.46 -8.92
N GLY A 122 -14.88 13.13 -9.89
CA GLY A 122 -14.66 14.56 -10.10
C GLY A 122 -13.68 14.94 -11.20
N GLY A 123 -13.24 14.00 -12.05
CA GLY A 123 -12.63 14.33 -13.32
C GLY A 123 -11.12 14.54 -13.30
N SER A 124 -10.39 13.77 -12.52
CA SER A 124 -8.90 13.82 -12.49
C SER A 124 -8.24 13.31 -13.78
N ALA A 125 -9.00 13.05 -14.82
CA ALA A 125 -8.57 12.66 -16.16
C ALA A 125 -7.79 11.33 -16.23
N ALA A 126 -7.28 11.00 -17.40
CA ALA A 126 -6.74 9.69 -17.74
C ALA A 126 -5.59 9.25 -16.83
N GLN A 127 -4.65 10.15 -16.52
CA GLN A 127 -3.48 9.84 -15.72
C GLN A 127 -3.83 9.36 -14.30
N HIS A 128 -4.92 9.87 -13.72
CA HIS A 128 -5.35 9.55 -12.35
C HIS A 128 -6.49 8.51 -12.30
N SER A 129 -6.85 7.93 -13.43
CA SER A 129 -8.02 7.05 -13.56
C SER A 129 -7.72 5.73 -14.27
N ASP A 130 -6.44 5.38 -14.39
CA ASP A 130 -6.01 4.12 -14.99
C ASP A 130 -6.09 2.96 -13.98
N ASN A 131 -5.97 1.73 -14.46
CA ASN A 131 -6.04 0.49 -13.68
C ASN A 131 -4.81 -0.39 -13.95
N PRO A 132 -3.73 -0.27 -13.16
CA PRO A 132 -2.50 -1.02 -13.37
C PRO A 132 -2.56 -2.48 -12.94
N TYR A 133 -3.59 -2.94 -12.21
CA TYR A 133 -3.63 -4.29 -11.65
C TYR A 133 -3.48 -5.43 -12.68
N PRO A 134 -3.96 -5.35 -13.94
CA PRO A 134 -3.70 -6.40 -14.91
C PRO A 134 -2.20 -6.56 -15.21
N SER A 135 -1.45 -5.45 -15.25
CA SER A 135 0.01 -5.47 -15.41
C SER A 135 0.70 -6.10 -14.21
N LEU A 136 0.25 -5.81 -13.00
CA LEU A 136 0.80 -6.39 -11.76
C LEU A 136 0.57 -7.91 -11.71
N LEU A 137 -0.61 -8.37 -12.07
CA LEU A 137 -0.92 -9.81 -12.20
C LEU A 137 0.00 -10.51 -13.20
N ASN A 138 0.24 -9.88 -14.34
CA ASN A 138 1.08 -10.44 -15.41
C ASN A 138 2.56 -10.56 -14.98
N LEU A 139 2.99 -9.73 -14.03
CA LEU A 139 4.35 -9.75 -13.48
C LEU A 139 4.54 -10.77 -12.35
N GLY A 140 3.50 -11.54 -12.02
CA GLY A 140 3.56 -12.54 -10.95
C GLY A 140 3.54 -11.95 -9.53
N ILE A 141 3.08 -10.71 -9.39
CA ILE A 141 2.85 -10.09 -8.08
C ILE A 141 1.50 -10.57 -7.55
N LYS A 142 1.47 -11.06 -6.31
CA LYS A 142 0.20 -11.43 -5.66
C LYS A 142 -0.69 -10.19 -5.58
N THR A 143 -1.77 -10.21 -6.34
CA THR A 143 -2.67 -9.07 -6.47
C THR A 143 -4.09 -9.51 -6.13
N VAL A 144 -4.78 -8.76 -5.29
CA VAL A 144 -6.19 -8.95 -4.95
C VAL A 144 -6.97 -7.68 -5.28
N VAL A 145 -8.20 -7.83 -5.73
CA VAL A 145 -9.09 -6.72 -6.09
C VAL A 145 -10.41 -6.94 -5.34
N PRO A 146 -10.53 -6.48 -4.08
CA PRO A 146 -11.73 -6.64 -3.30
C PRO A 146 -12.92 -5.94 -3.98
N SER A 147 -14.07 -6.57 -4.02
CA SER A 147 -15.27 -6.03 -4.67
C SER A 147 -16.29 -5.47 -3.68
N THR A 148 -16.17 -5.84 -2.41
CA THR A 148 -17.07 -5.40 -1.34
C THR A 148 -16.27 -4.98 -0.10
N PRO A 149 -16.86 -4.19 0.82
CA PRO A 149 -16.25 -3.90 2.11
C PRO A 149 -15.89 -5.15 2.92
N TYR A 150 -16.68 -6.21 2.80
CA TYR A 150 -16.41 -7.50 3.44
C TYR A 150 -15.15 -8.17 2.86
N ASP A 151 -15.03 -8.17 1.53
CA ASP A 151 -13.84 -8.71 0.86
C ASP A 151 -12.57 -7.92 1.24
N GLN A 152 -12.71 -6.59 1.37
CA GLN A 152 -11.59 -5.73 1.78
C GLN A 152 -11.02 -6.14 3.14
N LEU A 153 -11.88 -6.34 4.14
CA LEU A 153 -11.44 -6.78 5.47
C LEU A 153 -10.86 -8.21 5.46
N GLY A 154 -11.45 -9.10 4.66
CA GLY A 154 -11.06 -10.51 4.67
C GLY A 154 -9.81 -10.82 3.84
N LEU A 155 -9.42 -9.93 2.91
CA LEU A 155 -8.27 -10.13 2.01
C LEU A 155 -7.04 -9.31 2.41
N PHE A 156 -7.23 -8.31 3.28
CA PHE A 156 -6.14 -7.49 3.80
C PHE A 156 -5.38 -8.24 4.89
#